data_20338409ae089b242c4bf437603f1923
#
_entry.id   20338409ae089b242c4bf437603f1923
#
_cell.length_a   1.000
_cell.length_b   1.000
_cell.length_c   1.000
_cell.angle_alpha   90.00
_cell.angle_beta   90.00
_cell.angle_gamma   90.00
#
_symmetry.space_group_name_H-M   'P 1'
#
loop_
_entity.id
_entity.type
_entity.pdbx_description
1 polymer ?
#
loop_
_entity_poly.entity_id
_entity_poly.type
_entity_poly.pdbx_seq_one_letter_code
_entity_poly.pdbx_strand_id
1 'polypeptide(L)'
;HKRDWVMQIHYGCRRDNNTPYYKRLGPDTGYDCIDNYAPSAQTAAFLDSINATEELPKTILYSLNPNDNEAILGCFQDSSAAGKIQQGSAWWFNDHKTGMINQMTSLANLGLLGNFIGMLTDSRSFLSYTRHEYFRRILCNLIGGWVENGEYPDDEKSLKKIVEGISYNNAVRYFKFDL
;
A
#
# COMPACT_ATOMS: atom_id res chain seq x y z
N HIS A 1 1.77 -11.12 16.06
CA HIS A 1 2.32 -12.47 15.79
C HIS A 1 1.45 -13.56 16.41
N LYS A 2 1.32 -13.66 17.75
CA LYS A 2 0.59 -14.76 18.45
C LYS A 2 -0.87 -14.94 18.01
N ARG A 3 -1.53 -13.87 17.53
CA ARG A 3 -2.94 -13.90 17.06
C ARG A 3 -3.04 -14.00 15.55
N ASP A 4 -1.93 -14.08 14.84
CA ASP A 4 -1.84 -14.06 13.37
C ASP A 4 -2.53 -12.85 12.71
N TRP A 5 -2.56 -11.73 13.43
CA TRP A 5 -3.07 -10.47 12.91
C TRP A 5 -2.05 -9.77 12.03
N VAL A 6 -2.55 -8.97 11.12
CA VAL A 6 -1.74 -8.10 10.26
C VAL A 6 -1.58 -6.74 10.91
N MET A 7 -0.36 -6.25 11.01
CA MET A 7 -0.05 -4.89 11.43
C MET A 7 -0.12 -3.97 10.21
N GLN A 8 -0.85 -2.87 10.33
CA GLN A 8 -0.93 -1.84 9.28
C GLN A 8 -0.52 -0.50 9.86
N ILE A 9 0.51 0.10 9.27
CA ILE A 9 1.09 1.36 9.75
C ILE A 9 0.87 2.44 8.69
N HIS A 10 0.16 3.49 9.10
CA HIS A 10 -0.08 4.69 8.30
C HIS A 10 0.74 5.85 8.84
N TYR A 11 1.50 6.54 7.98
CA TYR A 11 2.34 7.66 8.37
C TYR A 11 2.52 8.68 7.23
N GLY A 12 3.36 9.69 7.44
CA GLY A 12 3.67 10.68 6.42
C GLY A 12 2.65 11.82 6.33
N CYS A 13 1.81 11.99 7.37
CA CYS A 13 0.86 13.09 7.48
C CYS A 13 1.26 14.05 8.59
N ARG A 14 1.32 15.34 8.25
CA ARG A 14 1.37 16.40 9.24
C ARG A 14 -0.02 16.94 9.46
N ARG A 15 -0.54 16.75 10.67
CA ARG A 15 -1.91 17.07 11.05
C ARG A 15 -2.13 18.54 11.37
N ASP A 16 -3.36 19.00 11.15
CA ASP A 16 -3.91 20.23 11.68
C ASP A 16 -3.10 21.50 11.33
N ASN A 17 -2.63 21.61 10.09
CA ASN A 17 -1.72 22.68 9.66
C ASN A 17 -2.36 24.07 9.52
N ASN A 18 -3.69 24.18 9.64
CA ASN A 18 -4.40 25.45 9.54
C ASN A 18 -4.91 25.87 10.91
N THR A 19 -4.08 26.59 11.66
CA THR A 19 -4.40 27.00 13.04
C THR A 19 -5.74 27.71 13.21
N PRO A 20 -6.16 28.67 12.34
CA PRO A 20 -7.49 29.29 12.47
C PRO A 20 -8.63 28.29 12.36
N TYR A 21 -8.56 27.34 11.43
CA TYR A 21 -9.59 26.34 11.27
C TYR A 21 -9.56 25.27 12.36
N TYR A 22 -8.38 24.87 12.78
CA TYR A 22 -8.23 23.98 13.95
C TYR A 22 -8.90 24.56 15.21
N LYS A 23 -8.71 25.85 15.47
CA LYS A 23 -9.37 26.53 16.61
C LYS A 23 -10.89 26.60 16.48
N ARG A 24 -11.43 26.65 15.25
CA ARG A 24 -12.87 26.72 14.99
C ARG A 24 -13.55 25.37 14.98
N LEU A 25 -12.91 24.36 14.39
CA LEU A 25 -13.53 23.10 14.01
C LEU A 25 -13.00 21.90 14.79
N GLY A 26 -11.85 22.05 15.45
CA GLY A 26 -11.17 20.95 16.14
C GLY A 26 -10.31 20.10 15.21
N PRO A 27 -9.80 18.97 15.71
CA PRO A 27 -8.96 18.03 14.97
C PRO A 27 -9.75 17.25 13.92
N ASP A 28 -9.02 16.62 12.99
CA ASP A 28 -9.56 15.71 11.96
C ASP A 28 -10.60 16.34 11.02
N THR A 29 -10.46 17.61 10.72
CA THR A 29 -11.38 18.35 9.86
C THR A 29 -10.84 18.64 8.46
N GLY A 30 -9.75 17.96 8.06
CA GLY A 30 -9.25 17.95 6.68
C GLY A 30 -8.17 18.99 6.38
N TYR A 31 -7.63 19.67 7.37
CA TYR A 31 -6.57 20.67 7.22
C TYR A 31 -5.18 20.08 7.48
N ASP A 32 -4.88 19.01 6.78
CA ASP A 32 -3.64 18.24 6.89
C ASP A 32 -2.76 18.44 5.67
N CYS A 33 -1.50 18.08 5.75
CA CYS A 33 -0.60 18.07 4.61
C CYS A 33 0.32 16.86 4.59
N ILE A 34 0.96 16.64 3.44
CA ILE A 34 2.03 15.64 3.31
C ILE A 34 3.21 16.08 4.18
N ASP A 35 3.70 15.17 5.01
CA ASP A 35 4.95 15.35 5.73
C ASP A 35 6.13 14.89 4.87
N ASN A 36 7.19 15.67 4.84
CA ASN A 36 8.41 15.35 4.08
C ASN A 36 9.54 14.80 4.99
N TYR A 37 9.20 14.33 6.17
CA TYR A 37 10.13 13.61 7.03
C TYR A 37 10.34 12.18 6.47
N ALA A 38 11.59 11.80 6.20
CA ALA A 38 11.95 10.50 5.66
C ALA A 38 12.22 9.49 6.80
N PRO A 39 11.24 8.69 7.21
CA PRO A 39 11.34 7.84 8.39
C PRO A 39 11.91 6.44 8.12
N SER A 40 12.53 6.19 6.96
CA SER A 40 12.96 4.84 6.56
C SER A 40 13.88 4.17 7.58
N ALA A 41 14.86 4.90 8.13
CA ALA A 41 15.76 4.37 9.15
C ALA A 41 15.02 4.02 10.45
N GLN A 42 14.11 4.89 10.89
CA GLN A 42 13.30 4.65 12.10
C GLN A 42 12.31 3.50 11.89
N THR A 43 11.71 3.41 10.71
CA THR A 43 10.81 2.31 10.35
C THR A 43 11.57 0.99 10.33
N ALA A 44 12.75 0.96 9.73
CA ALA A 44 13.62 -0.22 9.74
C ALA A 44 13.98 -0.63 11.17
N ALA A 45 14.43 0.30 12.00
CA ALA A 45 14.78 0.02 13.39
C ALA A 45 13.58 -0.48 14.20
N PHE A 46 12.39 0.08 13.97
CA PHE A 46 11.15 -0.38 14.62
C PHE A 46 10.82 -1.83 14.24
N LEU A 47 10.82 -2.13 12.94
CA LEU A 47 10.52 -3.49 12.46
C LEU A 47 11.58 -4.51 12.96
N ASP A 48 12.86 -4.12 12.93
CA ASP A 48 13.96 -4.95 13.42
C ASP A 48 13.84 -5.23 14.92
N SER A 49 13.47 -4.25 15.73
CA SER A 49 13.28 -4.44 17.16
C SER A 49 12.23 -5.51 17.51
N ILE A 50 11.17 -5.62 16.69
CA ILE A 50 10.14 -6.65 16.84
C ILE A 50 10.66 -7.99 16.26
N ASN A 51 11.41 -7.92 15.16
CA ASN A 51 11.92 -9.10 14.48
C ASN A 51 13.07 -9.76 15.24
N ALA A 52 13.76 -9.04 16.13
CA ALA A 52 14.82 -9.58 16.98
C ALA A 52 14.36 -10.78 17.84
N THR A 53 13.07 -10.88 18.12
CA THR A 53 12.45 -12.03 18.80
C THR A 53 11.70 -12.96 17.85
N GLU A 54 11.84 -12.78 16.54
CA GLU A 54 11.11 -13.51 15.48
C GLU A 54 9.57 -13.36 15.61
N GLU A 55 9.11 -12.28 16.26
CA GLU A 55 7.68 -12.04 16.51
C GLU A 55 7.07 -10.97 15.58
N LEU A 56 7.81 -10.50 14.57
CA LEU A 56 7.27 -9.54 13.60
C LEU A 56 6.09 -10.16 12.85
N PRO A 57 4.89 -9.57 12.93
CA PRO A 57 3.73 -10.07 12.19
C PRO A 57 3.82 -9.70 10.71
N LYS A 58 2.90 -10.21 9.89
CA LYS A 58 2.66 -9.65 8.55
C LYS A 58 2.38 -8.16 8.69
N THR A 59 3.07 -7.33 7.91
CA THR A 59 3.03 -5.87 8.08
C THR A 59 2.84 -5.17 6.75
N ILE A 60 1.98 -4.16 6.74
CA ILE A 60 1.75 -3.30 5.59
C ILE A 60 2.08 -1.87 5.99
N LEU A 61 2.89 -1.20 5.18
CA LEU A 61 3.34 0.16 5.41
C LEU A 61 2.69 1.09 4.38
N TYR A 62 2.05 2.15 4.87
CA TYR A 62 1.42 3.18 4.04
C TYR A 62 2.05 4.54 4.35
N SER A 63 2.65 5.18 3.36
CA SER A 63 3.03 6.59 3.49
C SER A 63 2.09 7.50 2.70
N LEU A 64 1.81 8.66 3.28
CA LEU A 64 1.11 9.72 2.58
C LEU A 64 2.03 10.46 1.61
N ASN A 65 3.34 10.38 1.84
CA ASN A 65 4.34 10.99 0.98
C ASN A 65 4.72 10.05 -0.16
N PRO A 66 4.43 10.39 -1.44
CA PRO A 66 4.78 9.53 -2.57
C PRO A 66 6.29 9.35 -2.77
N ASN A 67 7.13 10.23 -2.22
CA ASN A 67 8.58 10.09 -2.25
C ASN A 67 9.10 8.93 -1.38
N ASP A 68 8.26 8.37 -0.52
CA ASP A 68 8.63 7.25 0.34
C ASP A 68 8.42 5.88 -0.32
N ASN A 69 7.88 5.82 -1.54
CA ASN A 69 7.50 4.55 -2.17
C ASN A 69 8.65 3.53 -2.20
N GLU A 70 9.78 3.91 -2.75
CA GLU A 70 10.96 3.02 -2.80
C GLU A 70 11.57 2.81 -1.40
N ALA A 71 11.57 3.84 -0.57
CA ALA A 71 12.11 3.76 0.78
C ALA A 71 11.34 2.78 1.67
N ILE A 72 10.02 2.70 1.53
CA ILE A 72 9.19 1.71 2.23
C ILE A 72 9.58 0.29 1.84
N LEU A 73 9.70 0.06 0.53
CA LEU A 73 10.04 -1.26 -0.01
C LEU A 73 11.47 -1.69 0.33
N GLY A 74 12.39 -0.73 0.42
CA GLY A 74 13.80 -0.96 0.70
C GLY A 74 14.20 -0.91 2.18
N CYS A 75 13.33 -0.45 3.08
CA CYS A 75 13.72 -0.19 4.47
C CYS A 75 13.88 -1.46 5.31
N PHE A 76 13.18 -2.53 4.97
CA PHE A 76 13.25 -3.81 5.67
C PHE A 76 13.00 -4.97 4.70
N GLN A 77 13.98 -5.85 4.57
CA GLN A 77 13.90 -7.03 3.72
C GLN A 77 13.56 -8.26 4.57
N ASP A 78 12.61 -9.03 4.10
CA ASP A 78 12.21 -10.31 4.68
C ASP A 78 12.42 -11.42 3.64
N SER A 79 12.96 -12.54 4.06
CA SER A 79 13.19 -13.73 3.20
C SER A 79 11.90 -14.44 2.75
N SER A 80 10.76 -14.00 3.22
CA SER A 80 9.47 -14.62 2.89
C SER A 80 9.05 -14.28 1.46
N ALA A 81 9.04 -15.27 0.59
CA ALA A 81 8.52 -15.14 -0.78
C ALA A 81 7.03 -14.75 -0.83
N ALA A 82 6.32 -14.87 0.27
CA ALA A 82 4.90 -14.52 0.37
C ALA A 82 4.66 -13.00 0.57
N GLY A 83 5.71 -12.19 0.72
CA GLY A 83 5.58 -10.76 0.96
C GLY A 83 5.01 -10.45 2.34
N LYS A 84 5.66 -10.95 3.39
CA LYS A 84 5.29 -10.71 4.78
C LYS A 84 5.21 -9.21 5.11
N ILE A 85 6.19 -8.46 4.60
CA ILE A 85 6.22 -7.00 4.68
C ILE A 85 5.96 -6.46 3.28
N GLN A 86 5.00 -5.57 3.14
CA GLN A 86 4.72 -4.96 1.84
C GLN A 86 4.28 -3.50 1.96
N GLN A 87 4.49 -2.76 0.88
CA GLN A 87 3.92 -1.45 0.71
C GLN A 87 2.41 -1.59 0.50
N GLY A 88 1.65 -0.77 1.20
CA GLY A 88 0.20 -0.67 1.02
C GLY A 88 -0.18 0.16 -0.21
N SER A 89 -1.47 0.24 -0.46
CA SER A 89 -2.01 1.00 -1.59
C SER A 89 -1.69 2.49 -1.51
N ALA A 90 -1.67 3.15 -2.66
CA ALA A 90 -1.70 4.60 -2.74
C ALA A 90 -2.95 5.11 -2.01
N TRP A 91 -2.75 5.83 -0.92
CA TRP A 91 -3.78 6.16 0.04
C TRP A 91 -3.90 7.68 0.22
N TRP A 92 -5.10 8.16 0.49
CA TRP A 92 -5.49 9.54 0.79
C TRP A 92 -5.00 10.52 -0.29
N PHE A 93 -3.94 11.32 -0.06
CA PHE A 93 -3.43 12.26 -1.07
C PHE A 93 -2.90 11.58 -2.33
N ASN A 94 -2.54 10.31 -2.26
CA ASN A 94 -2.05 9.51 -3.39
C ASN A 94 -3.16 8.68 -4.05
N ASP A 95 -4.39 8.72 -3.53
CA ASP A 95 -5.52 7.94 -4.03
C ASP A 95 -6.08 8.58 -5.32
N HIS A 96 -5.25 8.58 -6.36
CA HIS A 96 -5.56 9.05 -7.71
C HIS A 96 -4.74 8.26 -8.73
N LYS A 97 -5.09 8.36 -10.01
CA LYS A 97 -4.49 7.57 -11.10
C LYS A 97 -2.96 7.52 -11.03
N THR A 98 -2.30 8.69 -10.99
CA THR A 98 -0.83 8.77 -11.01
C THR A 98 -0.21 8.19 -9.73
N GLY A 99 -0.81 8.47 -8.57
CA GLY A 99 -0.35 7.91 -7.30
C GLY A 99 -0.43 6.39 -7.28
N MET A 100 -1.54 5.82 -7.77
CA MET A 100 -1.71 4.36 -7.87
C MET A 100 -0.71 3.73 -8.85
N ILE A 101 -0.50 4.34 -10.02
CA ILE A 101 0.49 3.87 -11.00
C ILE A 101 1.90 3.89 -10.40
N ASN A 102 2.30 5.00 -9.80
CA ASN A 102 3.63 5.13 -9.21
C ASN A 102 3.86 4.11 -8.09
N GLN A 103 2.89 3.94 -7.20
CA GLN A 103 2.99 2.97 -6.11
C GLN A 103 3.11 1.54 -6.63
N MET A 104 2.27 1.14 -7.59
CA MET A 104 2.34 -0.21 -8.17
C MET A 104 3.62 -0.44 -8.98
N THR A 105 4.12 0.59 -9.66
CA THR A 105 5.38 0.53 -10.41
C THR A 105 6.57 0.37 -9.46
N SER A 106 6.63 1.14 -8.37
CA SER A 106 7.65 0.99 -7.34
C SER A 106 7.61 -0.41 -6.72
N LEU A 107 6.41 -0.91 -6.42
CA LEU A 107 6.24 -2.26 -5.89
C LEU A 107 6.69 -3.34 -6.90
N ALA A 108 6.40 -3.16 -8.19
CA ALA A 108 6.84 -4.09 -9.23
C ALA A 108 8.36 -4.11 -9.40
N ASN A 109 9.02 -2.96 -9.21
CA ASN A 109 10.47 -2.83 -9.34
C ASN A 109 11.24 -3.45 -8.17
N LEU A 110 10.73 -3.36 -6.96
CA LEU A 110 11.45 -3.73 -5.74
C LEU A 110 10.84 -4.92 -5.00
N GLY A 111 9.69 -5.42 -5.44
CA GLY A 111 8.97 -6.52 -4.81
C GLY A 111 8.24 -7.39 -5.80
N LEU A 112 7.29 -8.17 -5.29
CA LEU A 112 6.45 -9.07 -6.09
C LEU A 112 5.04 -8.47 -6.23
N LEU A 113 4.81 -7.70 -7.28
CA LEU A 113 3.50 -7.08 -7.55
C LEU A 113 2.35 -8.11 -7.50
N GLY A 114 2.56 -9.32 -7.98
CA GLY A 114 1.56 -10.40 -7.96
C GLY A 114 1.08 -10.80 -6.56
N ASN A 115 1.79 -10.43 -5.50
CA ASN A 115 1.41 -10.67 -4.10
C ASN A 115 0.75 -9.45 -3.44
N PHE A 116 0.64 -8.33 -4.16
CA PHE A 116 0.03 -7.11 -3.64
C PHE A 116 -1.42 -7.36 -3.18
N ILE A 117 -1.76 -6.89 -2.00
CA ILE A 117 -3.11 -7.08 -1.41
C ILE A 117 -4.18 -6.18 -2.01
N GLY A 118 -3.80 -5.30 -2.95
CA GLY A 118 -4.71 -4.41 -3.62
C GLY A 118 -5.02 -3.13 -2.87
N MET A 119 -6.10 -2.49 -3.28
CA MET A 119 -6.52 -1.19 -2.79
C MET A 119 -7.33 -1.28 -1.51
N LEU A 120 -7.13 -0.30 -0.65
CA LEU A 120 -8.08 0.11 0.37
C LEU A 120 -8.44 1.59 0.17
N THR A 121 -9.60 2.03 0.61
CA THR A 121 -10.03 3.41 0.48
C THR A 121 -9.73 4.26 1.72
N ASP A 122 -9.67 3.62 2.88
CA ASP A 122 -9.63 4.29 4.20
C ASP A 122 -10.67 5.41 4.32
N SER A 123 -11.85 5.19 3.77
CA SER A 123 -12.91 6.19 3.68
C SER A 123 -14.05 5.90 4.65
N ARG A 124 -14.65 6.97 5.17
CA ARG A 124 -15.87 6.91 5.99
C ARG A 124 -17.16 6.89 5.17
N SER A 125 -17.06 6.89 3.83
CA SER A 125 -18.21 6.94 2.93
C SER A 125 -18.43 5.61 2.20
N PHE A 126 -19.65 5.09 2.23
CA PHE A 126 -20.06 3.94 1.43
C PHE A 126 -19.91 4.17 -0.09
N LEU A 127 -20.00 5.41 -0.54
CA LEU A 127 -19.78 5.76 -1.95
C LEU A 127 -18.34 5.47 -2.40
N SER A 128 -17.41 5.35 -1.48
CA SER A 128 -16.01 5.03 -1.79
C SER A 128 -15.80 3.60 -2.27
N TYR A 129 -16.77 2.69 -2.15
CA TYR A 129 -16.65 1.33 -2.70
C TYR A 129 -16.46 1.32 -4.21
N THR A 130 -16.97 2.31 -4.93
CA THR A 130 -16.76 2.46 -6.38
C THR A 130 -15.28 2.68 -6.76
N ARG A 131 -14.45 3.12 -5.82
CA ARG A 131 -13.01 3.30 -6.03
C ARG A 131 -12.26 2.00 -6.27
N HIS A 132 -12.79 0.88 -5.82
CA HIS A 132 -12.23 -0.44 -6.13
C HIS A 132 -12.36 -0.76 -7.63
N GLU A 133 -13.45 -0.35 -8.29
CA GLU A 133 -13.56 -0.47 -9.74
C GLU A 133 -12.59 0.46 -10.46
N TYR A 134 -12.48 1.70 -10.00
CA TYR A 134 -11.51 2.67 -10.51
C TYR A 134 -10.08 2.12 -10.43
N PHE A 135 -9.70 1.57 -9.29
CA PHE A 135 -8.41 0.93 -9.09
C PHE A 135 -8.18 -0.25 -10.06
N ARG A 136 -9.17 -1.16 -10.21
CA ARG A 136 -9.03 -2.31 -11.13
C ARG A 136 -8.83 -1.88 -12.58
N ARG A 137 -9.47 -0.79 -13.01
CA ARG A 137 -9.26 -0.22 -14.35
C ARG A 137 -7.83 0.29 -14.52
N ILE A 138 -7.28 0.96 -13.51
CA ILE A 138 -5.89 1.43 -13.52
C ILE A 138 -4.93 0.25 -13.52
N LEU A 139 -5.15 -0.74 -12.69
CA LEU A 139 -4.35 -1.96 -12.62
C LEU A 139 -4.30 -2.69 -13.97
N CYS A 140 -5.46 -2.94 -14.57
CA CYS A 140 -5.53 -3.62 -15.86
C CYS A 140 -4.86 -2.80 -16.97
N ASN A 141 -5.05 -1.48 -16.97
CA ASN A 141 -4.41 -0.61 -17.95
C ASN A 141 -2.88 -0.57 -17.79
N LEU A 142 -2.38 -0.56 -16.56
CA LEU A 142 -0.95 -0.57 -16.28
C LEU A 142 -0.30 -1.88 -16.75
N ILE A 143 -0.86 -3.02 -16.35
CA ILE A 143 -0.34 -4.34 -16.73
C ILE A 143 -0.48 -4.56 -18.24
N GLY A 144 -1.63 -4.21 -18.83
CA GLY A 144 -1.85 -4.31 -20.28
C GLY A 144 -0.87 -3.46 -21.07
N GLY A 145 -0.55 -2.25 -20.61
CA GLY A 145 0.47 -1.40 -21.22
C GLY A 145 1.86 -2.05 -21.20
N TRP A 146 2.24 -2.70 -20.11
CA TRP A 146 3.51 -3.44 -20.05
C TRP A 146 3.56 -4.61 -21.04
N VAL A 147 2.43 -5.30 -21.24
CA VAL A 147 2.33 -6.38 -22.24
C VAL A 147 2.43 -5.83 -23.67
N GLU A 148 1.67 -4.79 -23.98
CA GLU A 148 1.69 -4.15 -25.30
C GLU A 148 3.06 -3.57 -25.66
N ASN A 149 3.80 -3.07 -24.66
CA ASN A 149 5.17 -2.56 -24.83
C ASN A 149 6.24 -3.66 -24.86
N GLY A 150 5.87 -4.94 -24.64
CA GLY A 150 6.81 -6.06 -24.56
C GLY A 150 7.62 -6.11 -23.25
N GLU A 151 7.21 -5.37 -22.24
CA GLU A 151 7.86 -5.34 -20.91
C GLU A 151 7.45 -6.52 -20.03
N TYR A 152 6.32 -7.15 -20.35
CA TYR A 152 5.80 -8.33 -19.67
C TYR A 152 5.25 -9.36 -20.66
N PRO A 153 5.41 -10.69 -20.42
CA PRO A 153 4.91 -11.71 -21.31
C PRO A 153 3.39 -11.68 -21.50
N ASP A 154 2.93 -11.87 -22.73
CA ASP A 154 1.51 -12.06 -23.07
C ASP A 154 1.07 -13.50 -22.75
N ASP A 155 0.97 -13.80 -21.46
CA ASP A 155 0.44 -15.06 -20.93
C ASP A 155 -0.85 -14.80 -20.16
N GLU A 156 -1.98 -15.02 -20.82
CA GLU A 156 -3.31 -14.77 -20.26
C GLU A 156 -3.53 -15.44 -18.90
N LYS A 157 -3.03 -16.65 -18.72
CA LYS A 157 -3.18 -17.41 -17.47
C LYS A 157 -2.47 -16.73 -16.30
N SER A 158 -1.24 -16.28 -16.52
CA SER A 158 -0.45 -15.57 -15.50
C SER A 158 -1.01 -14.18 -15.24
N LEU A 159 -1.38 -13.46 -16.29
CA LEU A 159 -1.99 -12.12 -16.19
C LEU A 159 -3.28 -12.16 -15.38
N LYS A 160 -4.18 -13.10 -15.71
CA LYS A 160 -5.42 -13.32 -14.96
C LYS A 160 -5.16 -13.59 -13.49
N LYS A 161 -4.23 -14.50 -13.19
CA LYS A 161 -3.86 -14.82 -11.79
C LYS A 161 -3.37 -13.61 -11.02
N ILE A 162 -2.56 -12.74 -11.65
CA ILE A 162 -2.04 -11.51 -11.03
C ILE A 162 -3.19 -10.54 -10.75
N VAL A 163 -4.01 -10.25 -11.76
CA VAL A 163 -5.10 -9.27 -11.65
C VAL A 163 -6.17 -9.72 -10.64
N GLU A 164 -6.60 -10.98 -10.68
CA GLU A 164 -7.54 -11.54 -9.70
C GLU A 164 -6.93 -11.60 -8.30
N GLY A 165 -5.63 -11.92 -8.22
CA GLY A 165 -4.86 -11.90 -6.98
C GLY A 165 -4.93 -10.53 -6.31
N ILE A 166 -4.49 -9.51 -7.01
CA ILE A 166 -4.45 -8.13 -6.51
C ILE A 166 -5.86 -7.58 -6.25
N SER A 167 -6.83 -7.94 -7.08
CA SER A 167 -8.20 -7.43 -6.94
C SER A 167 -8.98 -8.04 -5.77
N TYR A 168 -8.60 -9.26 -5.31
CA TYR A 168 -9.38 -9.98 -4.31
C TYR A 168 -8.60 -11.07 -3.57
N ASN A 169 -8.05 -12.08 -4.28
CA ASN A 169 -7.58 -13.31 -3.68
C ASN A 169 -6.40 -13.12 -2.71
N ASN A 170 -5.53 -12.14 -2.99
CA ASN A 170 -4.38 -11.86 -2.12
C ASN A 170 -4.82 -11.33 -0.77
N ALA A 171 -5.81 -10.43 -0.72
CA ALA A 171 -6.35 -9.92 0.53
C ALA A 171 -6.96 -11.06 1.36
N VAL A 172 -7.81 -11.90 0.76
CA VAL A 172 -8.40 -13.07 1.42
C VAL A 172 -7.30 -13.94 2.04
N ARG A 173 -6.30 -14.31 1.26
CA ARG A 173 -5.19 -15.16 1.71
C ARG A 173 -4.34 -14.47 2.79
N TYR A 174 -4.01 -13.20 2.60
CA TYR A 174 -3.10 -12.47 3.48
C TYR A 174 -3.69 -12.23 4.86
N PHE A 175 -4.95 -11.83 4.91
CA PHE A 175 -5.69 -11.59 6.15
C PHE A 175 -6.36 -12.86 6.71
N LYS A 176 -6.36 -13.97 5.96
CA LYS A 176 -7.03 -15.22 6.32
C LYS A 176 -8.53 -15.04 6.60
N PHE A 177 -9.20 -14.34 5.69
CA PHE A 177 -10.65 -14.21 5.77
C PHE A 177 -11.32 -15.55 5.45
N ASP A 178 -12.24 -15.99 6.32
CA ASP A 178 -13.18 -17.08 6.06
C ASP A 178 -14.39 -16.51 5.32
N LEU A 179 -14.39 -16.62 3.97
CA LEU A 179 -15.43 -16.10 3.08
C LEU A 179 -16.05 -17.23 2.27
#